data_3dbbd67f838886e190ba70ec419eefae
#
_entry.id   3dbbd67f838886e190ba70ec419eefae
#
_cell.length_a   1.000
_cell.length_b   1.000
_cell.length_c   1.000
_cell.angle_alpha   90.00
_cell.angle_beta   90.00
_cell.angle_gamma   90.00
#
_symmetry.space_group_name_H-M   'P 1'
#
loop_
_entity.id
_entity.type
_entity.pdbx_description
1 polymer ?
#
loop_
_entity_poly.entity_id
_entity_poly.type
_entity_poly.pdbx_seq_one_letter_code
_entity_poly.pdbx_strand_id
1 'polypeptide(L)'
;LGDVYKRQVINLAPASKRKEGSGYDLPMALSIICATEQIYAPDLSKCAFFGELSLDGTVQPINGILPMVISAYKSGFTDMFVPTENADEAAVIEGVNIYPVSSLKALCDHFCDIQKINVHKIDLTNYFASSASNVLDFCDVKGQENVKRALEIAAAGNHNVLLIGSPGTGKTMLAQRMPSILPDLSFDEALEVTKIHSIAGLLPKDQPLILNRPFRSPHHTISSAGLSGGGSTPKPGELSLAHNGILILDELPEFRRDSLEVLRQPLEDGNVTISRVNATLTYPCNIMLIASMNPCKCGYFGDSRRQCTCTPTQVNRYRSRISGPLLDRIDIQVEVSNVDYEDLSSTENSETSAEIKKRVNKTRKLQLERYKDYNIYSNSQLDAGMLKKFCPLGEEENAILRAAFDNLGLSARAH
;
A
#
# COMPACT_ATOMS: atom_id res chain seq x y z
N LEU A 1 -8.83 49.82 -38.01
CA LEU A 1 -9.86 49.10 -37.27
C LEU A 1 -9.13 48.33 -36.18
N GLY A 2 -9.09 48.92 -34.96
CA GLY A 2 -8.37 48.34 -33.85
C GLY A 2 -9.11 47.11 -33.36
N ASP A 3 -8.40 45.97 -33.34
CA ASP A 3 -8.86 44.80 -32.64
C ASP A 3 -8.87 45.10 -31.14
N VAL A 4 -10.08 45.24 -30.61
CA VAL A 4 -10.30 45.27 -29.18
C VAL A 4 -9.98 43.84 -28.68
N TYR A 5 -8.79 43.66 -28.18
CA TYR A 5 -8.44 42.45 -27.44
C TYR A 5 -9.38 42.34 -26.28
N LYS A 6 -10.38 41.45 -26.39
CA LYS A 6 -11.23 41.06 -25.27
C LYS A 6 -10.32 40.44 -24.23
N ARG A 7 -10.06 41.13 -23.12
CA ARG A 7 -9.34 40.56 -21.98
C ARG A 7 -10.23 39.46 -21.38
N GLN A 8 -9.81 38.25 -21.52
CA GLN A 8 -10.47 37.11 -20.85
C GLN A 8 -9.88 36.91 -19.49
N VAL A 9 -10.72 36.61 -18.52
CA VAL A 9 -10.33 36.29 -17.16
C VAL A 9 -10.74 34.87 -16.86
N ILE A 10 -9.78 34.02 -16.53
CA ILE A 10 -10.03 32.65 -16.06
C ILE A 10 -10.11 32.68 -14.55
N ASN A 11 -11.27 32.31 -14.01
CA ASN A 11 -11.46 32.20 -12.58
C ASN A 11 -11.45 30.75 -12.14
N LEU A 12 -10.44 30.38 -11.36
CA LEU A 12 -10.32 29.03 -10.75
C LEU A 12 -10.90 29.07 -9.34
N ALA A 13 -12.20 28.89 -9.20
CA ALA A 13 -12.89 28.85 -7.93
C ALA A 13 -12.71 27.49 -7.20
N PRO A 14 -12.76 27.43 -5.86
CA PRO A 14 -12.70 28.52 -4.90
C PRO A 14 -11.27 29.06 -4.70
N ALA A 15 -11.11 30.35 -4.52
CA ALA A 15 -9.80 31.01 -4.36
C ALA A 15 -9.02 30.52 -3.12
N SER A 16 -9.72 29.99 -2.11
CA SER A 16 -9.13 29.47 -0.86
C SER A 16 -8.32 28.18 -1.04
N LYS A 17 -8.48 27.47 -2.17
CA LYS A 17 -7.72 26.26 -2.47
C LYS A 17 -6.68 26.55 -3.55
N ARG A 18 -5.40 26.33 -3.23
CA ARG A 18 -4.33 26.41 -4.22
C ARG A 18 -4.51 25.29 -5.25
N LYS A 19 -4.51 25.66 -6.53
CA LYS A 19 -4.55 24.72 -7.66
C LYS A 19 -3.12 24.58 -8.17
N GLU A 20 -2.61 23.38 -8.15
CA GLU A 20 -1.28 23.04 -8.65
C GLU A 20 -1.41 21.86 -9.63
N GLY A 21 -0.54 21.85 -10.62
CA GLY A 21 -0.45 20.80 -11.63
C GLY A 21 -1.09 21.17 -12.95
N SER A 22 -0.61 20.53 -13.99
CA SER A 22 -0.97 20.74 -15.40
C SER A 22 -2.28 20.07 -15.82
N GLY A 23 -2.92 19.31 -14.93
CA GLY A 23 -4.19 18.62 -15.22
C GLY A 23 -5.38 19.54 -15.53
N TYR A 24 -5.24 20.85 -15.28
CA TYR A 24 -6.25 21.88 -15.60
C TYR A 24 -6.06 22.49 -16.99
N ASP A 25 -4.99 22.20 -17.72
CA ASP A 25 -4.67 22.86 -19.00
C ASP A 25 -5.76 22.57 -20.05
N LEU A 26 -6.18 21.32 -20.18
CA LEU A 26 -7.22 20.90 -21.12
C LEU A 26 -8.56 21.59 -20.86
N PRO A 27 -9.13 21.58 -19.64
CA PRO A 27 -10.39 22.28 -19.36
C PRO A 27 -10.27 23.81 -19.52
N MET A 28 -9.12 24.42 -19.19
CA MET A 28 -8.90 25.85 -19.41
C MET A 28 -8.89 26.19 -20.90
N ALA A 29 -8.16 25.42 -21.72
CA ALA A 29 -8.11 25.62 -23.17
C ALA A 29 -9.50 25.47 -23.81
N LEU A 30 -10.25 24.41 -23.45
CA LEU A 30 -11.62 24.22 -23.93
C LEU A 30 -12.52 25.39 -23.53
N SER A 31 -12.42 25.87 -22.27
CA SER A 31 -13.23 27.00 -21.80
C SER A 31 -12.94 28.28 -22.59
N ILE A 32 -11.69 28.53 -22.96
CA ILE A 32 -11.32 29.68 -23.83
C ILE A 32 -11.93 29.55 -25.21
N ILE A 33 -11.84 28.36 -25.84
CA ILE A 33 -12.37 28.11 -27.15
C ILE A 33 -13.91 28.28 -27.20
N CYS A 34 -14.60 27.77 -26.18
CA CYS A 34 -16.05 27.97 -26.05
C CYS A 34 -16.41 29.45 -25.82
N ALA A 35 -15.68 30.15 -24.95
CA ALA A 35 -15.93 31.57 -24.62
C ALA A 35 -15.61 32.53 -25.78
N THR A 36 -14.73 32.11 -26.69
CA THR A 36 -14.43 32.87 -27.94
C THR A 36 -15.33 32.49 -29.12
N GLU A 37 -16.35 31.66 -28.88
CA GLU A 37 -17.30 31.20 -29.89
C GLU A 37 -16.65 30.51 -31.12
N GLN A 38 -15.45 29.91 -30.91
CA GLN A 38 -14.78 29.13 -31.97
C GLN A 38 -15.46 27.77 -32.20
N ILE A 39 -16.11 27.26 -31.16
CA ILE A 39 -16.99 26.08 -31.25
C ILE A 39 -18.33 26.44 -30.58
N TYR A 40 -19.41 25.81 -31.01
CA TYR A 40 -20.67 25.90 -30.30
C TYR A 40 -20.54 25.19 -28.96
N ALA A 41 -20.81 25.88 -27.87
CA ALA A 41 -20.67 25.31 -26.53
C ALA A 41 -21.80 24.29 -26.31
N PRO A 42 -21.47 22.99 -26.20
CA PRO A 42 -22.47 21.97 -25.90
C PRO A 42 -22.89 22.03 -24.42
N ASP A 43 -23.85 21.22 -24.02
CA ASP A 43 -24.16 21.03 -22.60
C ASP A 43 -23.03 20.22 -21.93
N LEU A 44 -22.24 20.91 -21.13
CA LEU A 44 -21.10 20.34 -20.39
C LEU A 44 -21.44 20.04 -18.92
N SER A 45 -22.71 20.16 -18.52
CA SER A 45 -23.12 20.05 -17.10
C SER A 45 -22.77 18.71 -16.46
N LYS A 46 -22.64 17.64 -17.26
CA LYS A 46 -22.25 16.29 -16.81
C LYS A 46 -20.85 15.89 -17.22
N CYS A 47 -20.08 16.79 -17.82
CA CYS A 47 -18.75 16.51 -18.34
C CYS A 47 -17.65 16.97 -17.38
N ALA A 48 -16.62 16.16 -17.18
CA ALA A 48 -15.39 16.54 -16.51
C ALA A 48 -14.19 16.29 -17.45
N PHE A 49 -13.21 17.20 -17.40
CA PHE A 49 -12.07 17.20 -18.29
C PHE A 49 -10.77 17.17 -17.50
N PHE A 50 -9.86 16.32 -17.90
CA PHE A 50 -8.56 16.15 -17.25
C PHE A 50 -7.48 15.99 -18.30
N GLY A 51 -6.35 16.65 -18.14
CA GLY A 51 -5.20 16.47 -19.03
C GLY A 51 -4.27 17.68 -19.02
N GLU A 52 -3.00 17.41 -19.20
CA GLU A 52 -1.97 18.38 -19.48
C GLU A 52 -1.92 18.64 -20.98
N LEU A 53 -1.74 19.89 -21.40
CA LEU A 53 -1.74 20.27 -22.80
C LEU A 53 -0.35 20.71 -23.24
N SER A 54 0.23 19.98 -24.21
CA SER A 54 1.47 20.38 -24.86
C SER A 54 1.27 21.54 -25.84
N LEU A 55 2.34 22.24 -26.19
CA LEU A 55 2.29 23.40 -27.11
C LEU A 55 1.80 23.04 -28.53
N ASP A 56 1.95 21.79 -28.94
CA ASP A 56 1.46 21.26 -30.21
C ASP A 56 -0.03 20.87 -30.18
N GLY A 57 -0.68 21.00 -29.02
CA GLY A 57 -2.09 20.64 -28.83
C GLY A 57 -2.33 19.18 -28.48
N THR A 58 -1.29 18.36 -28.26
CA THR A 58 -1.45 16.99 -27.77
C THR A 58 -1.79 16.97 -26.28
N VAL A 59 -2.63 16.02 -25.86
CA VAL A 59 -3.01 15.84 -24.46
C VAL A 59 -2.11 14.80 -23.82
N GLN A 60 -1.38 15.21 -22.77
CA GLN A 60 -0.42 14.39 -22.06
C GLN A 60 -1.05 13.70 -20.85
N PRO A 61 -0.56 12.51 -20.46
CA PRO A 61 -1.04 11.79 -19.28
C PRO A 61 -0.75 12.55 -17.99
N ILE A 62 -1.62 12.36 -17.01
CA ILE A 62 -1.49 12.96 -15.68
C ILE A 62 -1.50 11.87 -14.60
N ASN A 63 -0.82 12.14 -13.49
CA ASN A 63 -0.85 11.27 -12.32
C ASN A 63 -2.11 11.53 -11.48
N GLY A 64 -2.67 10.46 -10.91
CA GLY A 64 -3.81 10.57 -10.01
C GLY A 64 -5.16 10.72 -10.73
N ILE A 65 -5.27 10.21 -11.97
CA ILE A 65 -6.54 10.29 -12.72
C ILE A 65 -7.66 9.51 -12.02
N LEU A 66 -7.37 8.33 -11.47
CA LEU A 66 -8.37 7.50 -10.80
C LEU A 66 -9.07 8.21 -9.63
N PRO A 67 -8.37 8.79 -8.63
CA PRO A 67 -9.03 9.57 -7.58
C PRO A 67 -9.75 10.81 -8.11
N MET A 68 -9.29 11.44 -9.21
CA MET A 68 -9.97 12.58 -9.82
C MET A 68 -11.30 12.15 -10.44
N VAL A 69 -11.33 11.05 -11.18
CA VAL A 69 -12.56 10.47 -11.77
C VAL A 69 -13.56 10.07 -10.69
N ILE A 70 -13.10 9.41 -9.61
CA ILE A 70 -13.95 9.07 -8.48
C ILE A 70 -14.58 10.31 -7.84
N SER A 71 -13.79 11.36 -7.66
CA SER A 71 -14.28 12.62 -7.09
C SER A 71 -15.30 13.31 -8.00
N ALA A 72 -15.04 13.33 -9.30
CA ALA A 72 -15.96 13.89 -10.29
C ALA A 72 -17.28 13.09 -10.32
N TYR A 73 -17.21 11.74 -10.33
CA TYR A 73 -18.40 10.89 -10.29
C TYR A 73 -19.25 11.12 -9.04
N LYS A 74 -18.63 11.21 -7.87
CA LYS A 74 -19.31 11.57 -6.62
C LYS A 74 -19.94 12.96 -6.64
N SER A 75 -19.42 13.84 -7.48
CA SER A 75 -19.95 15.20 -7.69
C SER A 75 -21.06 15.27 -8.78
N GLY A 76 -21.45 14.13 -9.37
CA GLY A 76 -22.55 14.02 -10.33
C GLY A 76 -22.14 14.10 -11.80
N PHE A 77 -20.83 14.14 -12.12
CA PHE A 77 -20.35 14.05 -13.49
C PHE A 77 -20.37 12.59 -13.96
N THR A 78 -20.80 12.36 -15.21
CA THR A 78 -20.91 11.02 -15.80
C THR A 78 -20.00 10.81 -17.01
N ASP A 79 -19.62 11.88 -17.67
CA ASP A 79 -18.83 11.86 -18.90
C ASP A 79 -17.45 12.46 -18.63
N MET A 80 -16.42 11.60 -18.69
CA MET A 80 -15.05 11.94 -18.30
C MET A 80 -14.16 11.96 -19.53
N PHE A 81 -13.60 13.12 -19.85
CA PHE A 81 -12.63 13.31 -20.93
C PHE A 81 -11.23 13.27 -20.34
N VAL A 82 -10.49 12.21 -20.66
CA VAL A 82 -9.19 11.91 -20.03
C VAL A 82 -8.11 11.70 -21.11
N PRO A 83 -6.82 11.88 -20.80
CA PRO A 83 -5.75 11.52 -21.73
C PRO A 83 -5.87 10.06 -22.17
N THR A 84 -5.54 9.76 -23.43
CA THR A 84 -5.64 8.40 -23.98
C THR A 84 -4.86 7.38 -23.14
N GLU A 85 -3.67 7.73 -22.63
CA GLU A 85 -2.85 6.86 -21.81
C GLU A 85 -3.45 6.58 -20.40
N ASN A 86 -4.36 7.43 -19.93
CA ASN A 86 -5.05 7.25 -18.65
C ASN A 86 -6.43 6.57 -18.80
N ALA A 87 -6.86 6.23 -20.01
CA ALA A 87 -8.21 5.75 -20.26
C ALA A 87 -8.51 4.43 -19.54
N ASP A 88 -7.57 3.48 -19.54
CA ASP A 88 -7.72 2.19 -18.86
C ASP A 88 -7.86 2.37 -17.34
N GLU A 89 -7.00 3.20 -16.75
CA GLU A 89 -7.04 3.54 -15.32
C GLU A 89 -8.39 4.19 -14.93
N ALA A 90 -8.87 5.12 -15.76
CA ALA A 90 -10.14 5.81 -15.52
C ALA A 90 -11.34 4.87 -15.67
N ALA A 91 -11.29 3.92 -16.62
CA ALA A 91 -12.38 3.00 -16.94
C ALA A 91 -12.61 1.89 -15.90
N VAL A 92 -11.76 1.81 -14.85
CA VAL A 92 -11.96 0.90 -13.69
C VAL A 92 -13.27 1.21 -12.95
N ILE A 93 -13.76 2.46 -13.02
CA ILE A 93 -14.94 2.91 -12.30
C ILE A 93 -16.20 2.61 -13.13
N GLU A 94 -17.08 1.81 -12.58
CA GLU A 94 -18.39 1.54 -13.17
C GLU A 94 -19.32 2.76 -13.08
N GLY A 95 -20.18 2.93 -14.07
CA GLY A 95 -21.20 4.00 -14.09
C GLY A 95 -20.72 5.33 -14.68
N VAL A 96 -19.49 5.38 -15.22
CA VAL A 96 -18.95 6.55 -15.94
C VAL A 96 -18.65 6.21 -17.41
N ASN A 97 -18.78 7.20 -18.30
CA ASN A 97 -18.36 7.11 -19.67
C ASN A 97 -16.98 7.74 -19.81
N ILE A 98 -15.99 6.97 -20.22
CA ILE A 98 -14.63 7.45 -20.40
C ILE A 98 -14.37 7.73 -21.86
N TYR A 99 -13.96 8.95 -22.17
CA TYR A 99 -13.62 9.42 -23.52
C TYR A 99 -12.12 9.69 -23.62
N PRO A 100 -11.34 8.83 -24.31
CA PRO A 100 -9.89 9.03 -24.46
C PRO A 100 -9.60 10.18 -25.42
N VAL A 101 -8.92 11.21 -24.93
CA VAL A 101 -8.59 12.41 -25.69
C VAL A 101 -7.12 12.41 -26.05
N SER A 102 -6.79 12.39 -27.33
CA SER A 102 -5.39 12.46 -27.81
C SER A 102 -4.90 13.90 -28.04
N SER A 103 -5.80 14.82 -28.38
CA SER A 103 -5.47 16.22 -28.66
C SER A 103 -6.66 17.14 -28.42
N LEU A 104 -6.36 18.43 -28.17
CA LEU A 104 -7.39 19.47 -28.08
C LEU A 104 -8.24 19.54 -29.36
N LYS A 105 -7.62 19.33 -30.54
CA LYS A 105 -8.34 19.27 -31.81
C LYS A 105 -9.36 18.13 -31.83
N ALA A 106 -8.96 16.91 -31.45
CA ALA A 106 -9.86 15.75 -31.40
C ALA A 106 -11.06 16.01 -30.46
N LEU A 107 -10.82 16.72 -29.33
CA LEU A 107 -11.89 17.12 -28.41
C LEU A 107 -12.85 18.13 -29.05
N CYS A 108 -12.35 19.14 -29.78
CA CYS A 108 -13.17 20.09 -30.53
C CYS A 108 -13.98 19.40 -31.63
N ASP A 109 -13.35 18.51 -32.42
CA ASP A 109 -13.98 17.74 -33.49
C ASP A 109 -15.11 16.85 -32.92
N HIS A 110 -14.95 16.31 -31.70
CA HIS A 110 -15.99 15.55 -31.01
C HIS A 110 -17.24 16.41 -30.73
N PHE A 111 -17.06 17.63 -30.20
CA PHE A 111 -18.16 18.53 -29.85
C PHE A 111 -18.80 19.21 -31.10
N CYS A 112 -18.04 19.36 -32.18
CA CYS A 112 -18.54 19.87 -33.45
C CYS A 112 -19.22 18.80 -34.33
N ASP A 113 -19.38 17.57 -33.85
CA ASP A 113 -19.96 16.45 -34.62
C ASP A 113 -19.15 16.06 -35.87
N ILE A 114 -17.86 16.45 -35.95
CA ILE A 114 -16.97 16.12 -37.07
C ILE A 114 -16.45 14.70 -36.93
N GLN A 115 -15.90 14.37 -35.73
CA GLN A 115 -15.41 13.04 -35.40
C GLN A 115 -15.69 12.72 -33.94
N LYS A 116 -16.58 11.77 -33.66
CA LYS A 116 -16.91 11.37 -32.28
C LYS A 116 -15.81 10.51 -31.68
N ILE A 117 -15.47 10.80 -30.42
CA ILE A 117 -14.68 9.94 -29.60
C ILE A 117 -15.59 8.84 -29.03
N ASN A 118 -15.23 7.60 -29.20
CA ASN A 118 -15.99 6.47 -28.67
C ASN A 118 -15.73 6.30 -27.15
N VAL A 119 -16.75 5.84 -26.43
CA VAL A 119 -16.63 5.49 -25.01
C VAL A 119 -15.68 4.30 -24.88
N HIS A 120 -14.65 4.48 -24.05
CA HIS A 120 -13.70 3.43 -23.72
C HIS A 120 -14.22 2.59 -22.56
N LYS A 121 -14.09 1.28 -22.68
CA LYS A 121 -14.45 0.30 -21.62
C LYS A 121 -13.37 -0.73 -21.51
N ILE A 122 -13.13 -1.20 -20.31
CA ILE A 122 -12.20 -2.31 -20.02
C ILE A 122 -12.97 -3.51 -19.50
N ASP A 123 -12.46 -4.69 -19.82
CA ASP A 123 -12.92 -5.94 -19.24
C ASP A 123 -11.96 -6.35 -18.10
N LEU A 124 -12.35 -6.07 -16.89
CA LEU A 124 -11.55 -6.37 -15.69
C LEU A 124 -11.38 -7.90 -15.48
N THR A 125 -12.27 -8.74 -16.01
CA THR A 125 -12.18 -10.20 -15.81
C THR A 125 -10.89 -10.79 -16.38
N ASN A 126 -10.42 -10.24 -17.51
CA ASN A 126 -9.15 -10.65 -18.12
C ASN A 126 -7.93 -10.29 -17.28
N TYR A 127 -7.97 -9.18 -16.53
CA TYR A 127 -6.88 -8.75 -15.64
C TYR A 127 -6.80 -9.63 -14.39
N PHE A 128 -7.93 -10.05 -13.83
CA PHE A 128 -7.98 -10.98 -12.70
C PHE A 128 -7.42 -12.37 -13.06
N ALA A 129 -7.59 -12.82 -14.30
CA ALA A 129 -7.10 -14.11 -14.76
C ALA A 129 -5.58 -14.14 -15.00
N SER A 130 -4.96 -13.00 -15.34
CA SER A 130 -3.55 -12.89 -15.70
C SER A 130 -2.59 -12.64 -14.52
N SER A 131 -3.09 -12.48 -13.31
CA SER A 131 -2.30 -12.08 -12.12
C SER A 131 -1.40 -13.18 -11.53
N ALA A 132 -1.31 -14.36 -12.13
CA ALA A 132 -0.40 -15.43 -11.73
C ALA A 132 1.05 -15.11 -12.17
N SER A 133 1.68 -14.14 -11.53
CA SER A 133 3.11 -13.84 -11.71
C SER A 133 3.99 -14.83 -10.95
N ASN A 134 5.26 -14.97 -11.36
CA ASN A 134 6.31 -15.78 -10.73
C ASN A 134 6.48 -15.40 -9.24
N VAL A 135 5.67 -15.97 -8.38
CA VAL A 135 5.74 -15.76 -6.94
C VAL A 135 6.64 -16.83 -6.35
N LEU A 136 7.60 -16.42 -5.53
CA LEU A 136 8.47 -17.34 -4.78
C LEU A 136 7.60 -18.23 -3.89
N ASP A 137 7.88 -19.54 -3.85
CA ASP A 137 7.07 -20.52 -3.11
C ASP A 137 7.72 -20.89 -1.77
N PHE A 138 6.89 -21.16 -0.75
CA PHE A 138 7.33 -21.63 0.55
C PHE A 138 7.90 -23.05 0.51
N CYS A 139 7.57 -23.85 -0.49
CA CYS A 139 8.14 -25.19 -0.68
C CYS A 139 9.67 -25.16 -0.90
N ASP A 140 10.23 -24.04 -1.38
CA ASP A 140 11.67 -23.86 -1.52
C ASP A 140 12.39 -23.71 -0.17
N VAL A 141 11.66 -23.39 0.91
CA VAL A 141 12.22 -23.22 2.26
C VAL A 141 12.26 -24.57 2.93
N LYS A 142 13.45 -25.10 3.17
CA LYS A 142 13.65 -26.34 3.88
C LYS A 142 13.70 -26.13 5.39
N GLY A 143 13.04 -27.01 6.15
CA GLY A 143 12.91 -26.88 7.59
C GLY A 143 12.13 -25.63 8.02
N GLN A 144 12.43 -25.10 9.19
CA GLN A 144 11.85 -23.84 9.74
C GLN A 144 10.32 -23.89 9.96
N GLU A 145 9.77 -25.05 10.28
CA GLU A 145 8.31 -25.26 10.39
C GLU A 145 7.64 -24.33 11.40
N ASN A 146 8.30 -24.04 12.53
CA ASN A 146 7.80 -23.09 13.52
C ASN A 146 7.71 -21.67 12.96
N VAL A 147 8.69 -21.27 12.14
CA VAL A 147 8.71 -19.93 11.51
C VAL A 147 7.64 -19.86 10.43
N LYS A 148 7.51 -20.91 9.58
CA LYS A 148 6.45 -21.00 8.57
C LYS A 148 5.07 -20.90 9.22
N ARG A 149 4.86 -21.60 10.35
CA ARG A 149 3.60 -21.52 11.10
C ARG A 149 3.34 -20.12 11.67
N ALA A 150 4.37 -19.47 12.23
CA ALA A 150 4.24 -18.09 12.70
C ALA A 150 3.88 -17.13 11.57
N LEU A 151 4.49 -17.29 10.40
CA LEU A 151 4.20 -16.49 9.19
C LEU A 151 2.79 -16.75 8.64
N GLU A 152 2.32 -18.00 8.67
CA GLU A 152 0.93 -18.35 8.32
C GLU A 152 -0.08 -17.65 9.25
N ILE A 153 0.15 -17.68 10.56
CA ILE A 153 -0.70 -17.00 11.55
C ILE A 153 -0.69 -15.48 11.29
N ALA A 154 0.50 -14.94 11.04
CA ALA A 154 0.66 -13.53 10.71
C ALA A 154 -0.10 -13.13 9.45
N ALA A 155 -0.01 -13.92 8.38
CA ALA A 155 -0.75 -13.69 7.13
C ALA A 155 -2.27 -13.74 7.34
N ALA A 156 -2.75 -14.71 8.13
CA ALA A 156 -4.17 -14.88 8.42
C ALA A 156 -4.74 -13.72 9.25
N GLY A 157 -3.99 -13.26 10.26
CA GLY A 157 -4.42 -12.20 11.19
C GLY A 157 -3.99 -10.78 10.80
N ASN A 158 -3.15 -10.61 9.78
CA ASN A 158 -2.49 -9.36 9.42
C ASN A 158 -1.59 -8.83 10.54
N HIS A 159 -0.85 -9.72 11.22
CA HIS A 159 0.01 -9.39 12.35
C HIS A 159 1.41 -8.95 11.91
N ASN A 160 1.98 -8.00 12.63
CA ASN A 160 3.37 -7.58 12.44
C ASN A 160 4.33 -8.64 12.98
N VAL A 161 5.44 -8.89 12.26
CA VAL A 161 6.40 -9.95 12.59
C VAL A 161 7.82 -9.40 12.71
N LEU A 162 8.55 -9.88 13.71
CA LEU A 162 10.00 -9.70 13.85
C LEU A 162 10.70 -11.06 13.78
N LEU A 163 11.55 -11.22 12.77
CA LEU A 163 12.41 -12.39 12.58
C LEU A 163 13.77 -12.11 13.19
N ILE A 164 14.17 -12.89 14.19
CA ILE A 164 15.46 -12.75 14.88
C ILE A 164 16.30 -13.98 14.61
N GLY A 165 17.52 -13.84 14.12
CA GLY A 165 18.40 -15.00 13.88
C GLY A 165 19.76 -14.61 13.34
N SER A 166 20.69 -15.56 13.37
CA SER A 166 22.06 -15.38 12.88
C SER A 166 22.09 -15.04 11.37
N PRO A 167 23.16 -14.43 10.85
CA PRO A 167 23.31 -14.23 9.43
C PRO A 167 23.24 -15.55 8.65
N GLY A 168 22.53 -15.57 7.53
CA GLY A 168 22.40 -16.76 6.69
C GLY A 168 21.32 -17.75 7.11
N THR A 169 20.50 -17.49 8.14
CA THR A 169 19.39 -18.36 8.54
C THR A 169 18.15 -18.29 7.65
N GLY A 170 18.15 -17.48 6.61
CA GLY A 170 17.04 -17.40 5.63
C GLY A 170 15.93 -16.40 5.97
N LYS A 171 16.12 -15.48 6.93
CA LYS A 171 15.13 -14.45 7.32
C LYS A 171 14.56 -13.69 6.13
N THR A 172 15.42 -13.12 5.30
CA THR A 172 15.04 -12.36 4.10
C THR A 172 14.32 -13.24 3.08
N MET A 173 14.77 -14.50 2.91
CA MET A 173 14.15 -15.47 2.03
C MET A 173 12.71 -15.80 2.45
N LEU A 174 12.47 -15.99 3.75
CA LEU A 174 11.14 -16.21 4.33
C LEU A 174 10.23 -14.98 4.12
N ALA A 175 10.75 -13.79 4.42
CA ALA A 175 10.01 -12.54 4.26
C ALA A 175 9.59 -12.29 2.80
N GLN A 176 10.45 -12.57 1.83
CA GLN A 176 10.17 -12.40 0.41
C GLN A 176 9.09 -13.33 -0.13
N ARG A 177 8.82 -14.45 0.55
CA ARG A 177 7.77 -15.41 0.17
C ARG A 177 6.40 -15.07 0.74
N MET A 178 6.32 -14.15 1.67
CA MET A 178 5.04 -13.77 2.30
C MET A 178 3.93 -13.36 1.31
N PRO A 179 4.20 -12.65 0.21
CA PRO A 179 3.16 -12.32 -0.76
C PRO A 179 2.43 -13.56 -1.31
N SER A 180 3.11 -14.72 -1.39
CA SER A 180 2.52 -15.95 -1.93
C SER A 180 1.43 -16.57 -1.06
N ILE A 181 1.41 -16.27 0.23
CA ILE A 181 0.45 -16.82 1.20
C ILE A 181 -0.57 -15.80 1.71
N LEU A 182 -0.44 -14.52 1.34
CA LEU A 182 -1.42 -13.49 1.71
C LEU A 182 -2.77 -13.73 1.03
N PRO A 183 -3.88 -13.32 1.68
CA PRO A 183 -5.19 -13.31 1.05
C PRO A 183 -5.19 -12.42 -0.20
N ASP A 184 -6.00 -12.78 -1.19
CA ASP A 184 -6.18 -11.91 -2.36
C ASP A 184 -6.82 -10.57 -1.95
N LEU A 185 -6.52 -9.51 -2.72
CA LEU A 185 -7.17 -8.22 -2.53
C LEU A 185 -8.66 -8.32 -2.89
N SER A 186 -9.52 -7.71 -2.08
CA SER A 186 -10.87 -7.39 -2.52
C SER A 186 -10.83 -6.28 -3.57
N PHE A 187 -11.92 -6.09 -4.31
CA PHE A 187 -12.00 -4.99 -5.29
C PHE A 187 -11.79 -3.61 -4.63
N ASP A 188 -12.39 -3.39 -3.46
CA ASP A 188 -12.24 -2.13 -2.72
C ASP A 188 -10.80 -1.92 -2.24
N GLU A 189 -10.15 -2.98 -1.70
CA GLU A 189 -8.73 -2.91 -1.32
C GLU A 189 -7.85 -2.62 -2.55
N ALA A 190 -8.09 -3.27 -3.69
CA ALA A 190 -7.37 -3.05 -4.93
C ALA A 190 -7.53 -1.61 -5.44
N LEU A 191 -8.75 -1.07 -5.33
CA LEU A 191 -9.05 0.31 -5.70
C LEU A 191 -8.30 1.32 -4.81
N GLU A 192 -8.25 1.08 -3.49
CA GLU A 192 -7.51 1.94 -2.55
C GLU A 192 -6.01 1.94 -2.84
N VAL A 193 -5.43 0.77 -3.05
CA VAL A 193 -4.02 0.62 -3.43
C VAL A 193 -3.73 1.34 -4.74
N THR A 194 -4.57 1.14 -5.75
CA THR A 194 -4.40 1.74 -7.07
C THR A 194 -4.46 3.28 -7.01
N LYS A 195 -5.35 3.86 -6.21
CA LYS A 195 -5.40 5.32 -5.99
C LYS A 195 -4.08 5.88 -5.47
N ILE A 196 -3.47 5.21 -4.49
CA ILE A 196 -2.20 5.65 -3.88
C ILE A 196 -1.08 5.59 -4.93
N HIS A 197 -0.98 4.49 -5.66
CA HIS A 197 0.04 4.30 -6.69
C HIS A 197 -0.17 5.25 -7.89
N SER A 198 -1.40 5.54 -8.26
CA SER A 198 -1.76 6.54 -9.27
C SER A 198 -1.27 7.94 -8.88
N ILE A 199 -1.55 8.40 -7.65
CA ILE A 199 -1.07 9.69 -7.12
C ILE A 199 0.46 9.75 -7.10
N ALA A 200 1.12 8.64 -6.78
CA ALA A 200 2.58 8.54 -6.77
C ALA A 200 3.19 8.54 -8.17
N GLY A 201 2.40 8.28 -9.23
CA GLY A 201 2.87 8.08 -10.60
C GLY A 201 3.61 6.75 -10.77
N LEU A 202 3.25 5.74 -9.99
CA LEU A 202 3.87 4.41 -9.97
C LEU A 202 2.93 3.30 -10.48
N LEU A 203 1.80 3.66 -11.08
CA LEU A 203 0.92 2.68 -11.69
C LEU A 203 1.54 2.18 -13.01
N PRO A 204 1.71 0.85 -13.19
CA PRO A 204 2.19 0.28 -14.45
C PRO A 204 1.22 0.60 -15.59
N LYS A 205 1.75 0.93 -16.78
CA LYS A 205 0.92 1.31 -17.95
C LYS A 205 -0.05 0.20 -18.39
N ASP A 206 0.34 -1.06 -18.20
CA ASP A 206 -0.44 -2.22 -18.62
C ASP A 206 -1.36 -2.78 -17.53
N GLN A 207 -1.42 -2.12 -16.37
CA GLN A 207 -2.23 -2.57 -15.23
C GLN A 207 -3.08 -1.42 -14.69
N PRO A 208 -4.33 -1.29 -15.16
CA PRO A 208 -5.24 -0.23 -14.72
C PRO A 208 -5.66 -0.38 -13.25
N LEU A 209 -5.53 -1.59 -12.70
CA LEU A 209 -5.85 -1.93 -11.31
C LEU A 209 -4.76 -2.83 -10.73
N ILE A 210 -4.26 -2.50 -9.54
CA ILE A 210 -3.30 -3.32 -8.80
C ILE A 210 -4.05 -4.46 -8.12
N LEU A 211 -3.83 -5.68 -8.58
CA LEU A 211 -4.51 -6.88 -8.09
C LEU A 211 -3.70 -7.66 -7.06
N ASN A 212 -2.39 -7.45 -7.03
CA ASN A 212 -1.51 -8.10 -6.07
C ASN A 212 -1.24 -7.16 -4.88
N ARG A 213 -1.15 -7.73 -3.67
CA ARG A 213 -0.79 -6.95 -2.49
C ARG A 213 0.58 -6.31 -2.68
N PRO A 214 0.72 -4.99 -2.45
CA PRO A 214 2.01 -4.31 -2.56
C PRO A 214 3.07 -4.95 -1.67
N PHE A 215 4.28 -5.03 -2.21
CA PHE A 215 5.46 -5.52 -1.50
C PHE A 215 6.54 -4.46 -1.58
N ARG A 216 6.85 -3.84 -0.44
CA ARG A 216 7.83 -2.76 -0.35
C ARG A 216 8.98 -3.16 0.57
N SER A 217 10.19 -2.99 0.11
CA SER A 217 11.41 -3.33 0.85
C SER A 217 12.44 -2.20 0.73
N PRO A 218 12.24 -1.07 1.44
CA PRO A 218 13.19 0.03 1.37
C PRO A 218 14.50 -0.33 2.05
N HIS A 219 15.60 0.18 1.50
CA HIS A 219 16.92 0.01 2.09
C HIS A 219 17.03 0.78 3.43
N HIS A 220 17.83 0.31 4.37
CA HIS A 220 17.97 0.91 5.72
C HIS A 220 18.49 2.36 5.71
N THR A 221 19.06 2.84 4.59
CA THR A 221 19.48 4.25 4.43
C THR A 221 18.34 5.21 4.10
N ILE A 222 17.11 4.72 3.96
CA ILE A 222 15.95 5.56 3.66
C ILE A 222 15.73 6.63 4.73
N SER A 223 15.37 7.82 4.30
CA SER A 223 15.03 8.92 5.22
C SER A 223 13.62 8.74 5.81
N SER A 224 13.34 9.42 6.92
CA SER A 224 11.99 9.48 7.50
C SER A 224 10.95 10.01 6.49
N ALA A 225 11.32 10.99 5.66
CA ALA A 225 10.46 11.49 4.59
C ALA A 225 10.25 10.47 3.45
N GLY A 226 11.22 9.62 3.16
CA GLY A 226 11.05 8.51 2.22
C GLY A 226 10.05 7.47 2.73
N LEU A 227 10.08 7.18 4.03
CA LEU A 227 9.12 6.26 4.66
C LEU A 227 7.70 6.86 4.75
N SER A 228 7.56 8.04 5.35
CA SER A 228 6.23 8.64 5.59
C SER A 228 5.66 9.38 4.38
N GLY A 229 6.51 9.77 3.46
CA GLY A 229 6.14 10.68 2.40
C GLY A 229 6.48 12.15 2.72
N GLY A 230 6.38 13.00 1.72
CA GLY A 230 6.73 14.41 1.85
C GLY A 230 7.12 15.04 0.52
N GLY A 231 7.91 16.09 0.60
CA GLY A 231 8.30 16.92 -0.54
C GLY A 231 7.64 18.29 -0.50
N SER A 232 7.93 19.14 -1.48
CA SER A 232 7.26 20.44 -1.67
C SER A 232 5.78 20.24 -2.01
N THR A 233 5.49 19.30 -2.87
CA THR A 233 4.16 18.71 -3.10
C THR A 233 4.12 17.38 -2.36
N PRO A 234 3.29 17.23 -1.31
CA PRO A 234 3.27 16.02 -0.49
C PRO A 234 2.91 14.79 -1.31
N LYS A 235 3.86 13.85 -1.45
CA LYS A 235 3.65 12.56 -2.10
C LYS A 235 3.63 11.43 -1.07
N PRO A 236 2.90 10.31 -1.34
CA PRO A 236 2.92 9.15 -0.47
C PRO A 236 4.33 8.55 -0.40
N GLY A 237 4.74 8.10 0.80
CA GLY A 237 5.98 7.37 1.04
C GLY A 237 5.79 5.87 1.01
N GLU A 238 6.87 5.12 1.35
CA GLU A 238 6.87 3.64 1.34
C GLU A 238 5.77 3.04 2.23
N LEU A 239 5.43 3.68 3.35
CA LEU A 239 4.34 3.27 4.24
C LEU A 239 2.99 3.26 3.50
N SER A 240 2.66 4.34 2.81
CA SER A 240 1.41 4.43 2.04
C SER A 240 1.45 3.57 0.79
N LEU A 241 2.61 3.45 0.13
CA LEU A 241 2.79 2.57 -1.03
C LEU A 241 2.67 1.08 -0.68
N ALA A 242 2.89 0.72 0.59
CA ALA A 242 2.68 -0.64 1.11
C ALA A 242 1.25 -0.89 1.61
N HIS A 243 0.34 0.07 1.47
CA HIS A 243 -1.04 -0.04 1.95
C HIS A 243 -1.73 -1.33 1.45
N ASN A 244 -2.43 -2.02 2.34
CA ASN A 244 -3.05 -3.34 2.13
C ASN A 244 -2.06 -4.43 1.66
N GLY A 245 -0.76 -4.24 1.96
CA GLY A 245 0.32 -5.11 1.56
C GLY A 245 1.37 -5.28 2.65
N ILE A 246 2.62 -5.51 2.23
CA ILE A 246 3.76 -5.81 3.11
C ILE A 246 4.80 -4.71 3.02
N LEU A 247 5.28 -4.27 4.17
CA LEU A 247 6.50 -3.49 4.31
C LEU A 247 7.57 -4.35 4.97
N ILE A 248 8.68 -4.60 4.27
CA ILE A 248 9.84 -5.31 4.84
C ILE A 248 10.89 -4.31 5.27
N LEU A 249 11.34 -4.44 6.51
CA LEU A 249 12.49 -3.71 7.05
C LEU A 249 13.56 -4.73 7.45
N ASP A 250 14.44 -5.04 6.52
CA ASP A 250 15.58 -5.94 6.77
C ASP A 250 16.67 -5.20 7.54
N GLU A 251 17.35 -5.90 8.46
CA GLU A 251 18.34 -5.30 9.34
C GLU A 251 17.78 -4.11 10.17
N LEU A 252 16.62 -4.28 10.80
CA LEU A 252 15.87 -3.23 11.50
C LEU A 252 16.75 -2.33 12.40
N PRO A 253 17.74 -2.81 13.21
CA PRO A 253 18.59 -1.95 14.02
C PRO A 253 19.57 -1.06 13.22
N GLU A 254 19.75 -1.27 11.92
CA GLU A 254 20.62 -0.46 11.08
C GLU A 254 19.90 0.76 10.48
N PHE A 255 18.57 0.80 10.56
CA PHE A 255 17.80 2.00 10.19
C PHE A 255 18.11 3.16 11.16
N ARG A 256 18.01 4.37 10.64
CA ARG A 256 18.13 5.58 11.46
C ARG A 256 16.99 5.63 12.47
N ARG A 257 17.30 6.09 13.68
CA ARG A 257 16.32 6.16 14.76
C ARG A 257 15.10 7.03 14.43
N ASP A 258 15.33 8.16 13.77
CA ASP A 258 14.27 9.06 13.29
C ASP A 258 13.34 8.37 12.28
N SER A 259 13.89 7.52 11.40
CA SER A 259 13.11 6.73 10.47
C SER A 259 12.27 5.65 11.15
N LEU A 260 12.79 5.01 12.20
CA LEU A 260 12.03 4.01 12.97
C LEU A 260 10.91 4.62 13.81
N GLU A 261 11.14 5.80 14.40
CA GLU A 261 10.10 6.46 15.20
C GLU A 261 8.87 6.90 14.38
N VAL A 262 9.05 7.19 13.09
CA VAL A 262 7.94 7.53 12.17
C VAL A 262 6.97 6.35 11.97
N LEU A 263 7.41 5.08 12.19
CA LEU A 263 6.56 3.90 12.03
C LEU A 263 5.49 3.77 13.14
N ARG A 264 5.72 4.36 14.31
CA ARG A 264 4.91 4.11 15.50
C ARG A 264 3.43 4.46 15.30
N GLN A 265 3.17 5.69 14.86
CA GLN A 265 1.80 6.15 14.63
C GLN A 265 1.10 5.39 13.49
N PRO A 266 1.71 5.23 12.29
CA PRO A 266 1.09 4.45 11.21
C PRO A 266 0.73 3.02 11.57
N LEU A 267 1.57 2.33 12.35
CA LEU A 267 1.28 0.96 12.81
C LEU A 267 0.14 0.90 13.85
N GLU A 268 -0.22 2.02 14.47
CA GLU A 268 -1.33 2.09 15.43
C GLU A 268 -2.61 2.59 14.78
N ASP A 269 -2.52 3.71 14.03
CA ASP A 269 -3.68 4.42 13.50
C ASP A 269 -4.07 3.96 12.09
N GLY A 270 -3.21 3.18 11.41
CA GLY A 270 -3.41 2.77 10.02
C GLY A 270 -3.39 3.93 9.01
N ASN A 271 -2.82 5.07 9.40
CA ASN A 271 -2.78 6.28 8.59
C ASN A 271 -1.45 7.03 8.74
N VAL A 272 -1.02 7.68 7.68
CA VAL A 272 0.13 8.58 7.65
C VAL A 272 -0.34 10.00 7.34
N THR A 273 -0.11 10.93 8.27
CA THR A 273 -0.42 12.33 8.05
C THR A 273 0.84 13.13 7.73
N ILE A 274 0.86 13.73 6.56
CA ILE A 274 1.93 14.63 6.09
C ILE A 274 1.46 16.06 6.23
N SER A 275 2.00 16.78 7.20
CA SER A 275 1.69 18.19 7.40
C SER A 275 2.80 19.06 6.81
N ARG A 276 2.44 20.03 5.97
CA ARG A 276 3.30 21.03 5.37
C ARG A 276 2.62 22.40 5.42
N VAL A 277 3.39 23.46 5.19
CA VAL A 277 2.88 24.85 5.24
C VAL A 277 1.64 25.05 4.36
N ASN A 278 1.59 24.37 3.21
CA ASN A 278 0.54 24.58 2.20
C ASN A 278 -0.58 23.55 2.24
N ALA A 279 -0.38 22.38 2.89
CA ALA A 279 -1.37 21.30 2.91
C ALA A 279 -1.08 20.29 4.02
N THR A 280 -2.15 19.75 4.59
CA THR A 280 -2.11 18.53 5.41
C THR A 280 -2.85 17.44 4.66
N LEU A 281 -2.14 16.36 4.33
CA LEU A 281 -2.68 15.21 3.61
C LEU A 281 -2.54 13.97 4.49
N THR A 282 -3.60 13.17 4.54
CA THR A 282 -3.60 11.88 5.23
C THR A 282 -3.75 10.77 4.19
N TYR A 283 -2.82 9.84 4.20
CA TYR A 283 -2.86 8.64 3.37
C TYR A 283 -3.13 7.41 4.23
N PRO A 284 -3.94 6.46 3.77
CA PRO A 284 -4.13 5.21 4.47
C PRO A 284 -2.82 4.38 4.45
N CYS A 285 -2.60 3.63 5.53
CA CYS A 285 -1.38 2.84 5.75
C CYS A 285 -1.70 1.59 6.57
N ASN A 286 -2.66 0.78 6.10
CA ASN A 286 -2.92 -0.52 6.70
C ASN A 286 -1.89 -1.51 6.14
N ILE A 287 -0.78 -1.72 6.85
CA ILE A 287 0.34 -2.54 6.42
C ILE A 287 0.56 -3.74 7.34
N MET A 288 1.13 -4.80 6.78
CA MET A 288 1.78 -5.85 7.53
C MET A 288 3.28 -5.58 7.56
N LEU A 289 3.81 -5.27 8.73
CA LEU A 289 5.25 -5.06 8.91
C LEU A 289 5.95 -6.40 9.10
N ILE A 290 6.96 -6.68 8.29
CA ILE A 290 7.89 -7.79 8.50
C ILE A 290 9.27 -7.21 8.69
N ALA A 291 9.76 -7.29 9.92
CA ALA A 291 11.09 -6.83 10.25
C ALA A 291 12.03 -8.01 10.45
N SER A 292 13.30 -7.83 10.12
CA SER A 292 14.33 -8.79 10.46
C SER A 292 15.44 -8.13 11.26
N MET A 293 16.10 -8.89 12.13
CA MET A 293 17.31 -8.45 12.82
C MET A 293 18.22 -9.61 13.19
N ASN A 294 19.50 -9.30 13.40
CA ASN A 294 20.41 -10.21 14.03
C ASN A 294 20.29 -10.11 15.56
N PRO A 295 20.65 -11.14 16.33
CA PRO A 295 20.52 -11.12 17.79
C PRO A 295 21.50 -10.16 18.48
N CYS A 296 22.59 -9.79 17.80
CA CYS A 296 23.61 -8.83 18.27
C CYS A 296 24.39 -8.26 17.05
N LYS A 297 25.32 -7.33 17.30
CA LYS A 297 26.12 -6.70 16.24
C LYS A 297 26.99 -7.70 15.45
N CYS A 298 27.58 -8.73 16.09
CA CYS A 298 28.34 -9.75 15.37
C CYS A 298 27.42 -10.81 14.71
N GLY A 299 26.14 -10.88 15.13
CA GLY A 299 25.15 -11.77 14.58
C GLY A 299 25.02 -13.14 15.25
N TYR A 300 25.86 -13.49 16.22
CA TYR A 300 25.98 -14.87 16.73
C TYR A 300 25.63 -15.02 18.22
N PHE A 301 24.93 -14.08 18.82
CA PHE A 301 24.48 -14.21 20.22
C PHE A 301 23.39 -15.29 20.30
N GLY A 302 23.65 -16.35 21.09
CA GLY A 302 22.77 -17.52 21.19
C GLY A 302 22.94 -18.56 20.09
N ASP A 303 23.84 -18.36 19.13
CA ASP A 303 24.09 -19.31 18.05
C ASP A 303 24.80 -20.56 18.55
N SER A 304 24.32 -21.75 18.17
CA SER A 304 24.91 -23.04 18.58
C SER A 304 26.17 -23.40 17.81
N ARG A 305 26.39 -22.84 16.63
CA ARG A 305 27.51 -23.19 15.72
C ARG A 305 28.69 -22.23 15.82
N ARG A 306 28.43 -20.97 16.22
CA ARG A 306 29.44 -19.91 16.31
C ARG A 306 29.35 -19.13 17.59
N GLN A 307 30.50 -18.91 18.23
CA GLN A 307 30.57 -18.16 19.47
C GLN A 307 30.41 -16.66 19.23
N CYS A 308 29.55 -16.01 20.00
CA CYS A 308 29.39 -14.57 20.00
C CYS A 308 30.63 -13.87 20.57
N THR A 309 31.10 -12.83 19.91
CA THR A 309 32.24 -12.01 20.32
C THR A 309 31.83 -10.70 21.03
N CYS A 310 30.52 -10.43 21.12
CA CYS A 310 30.00 -9.21 21.73
C CYS A 310 29.96 -9.31 23.27
N THR A 311 30.29 -8.23 23.93
CA THR A 311 30.05 -8.09 25.39
C THR A 311 28.54 -7.92 25.64
N PRO A 312 28.04 -8.25 26.85
CA PRO A 312 26.63 -8.03 27.19
C PRO A 312 26.17 -6.59 26.97
N THR A 313 27.02 -5.61 27.26
CA THR A 313 26.75 -4.19 27.02
C THR A 313 26.59 -3.87 25.53
N GLN A 314 27.38 -4.49 24.65
CA GLN A 314 27.27 -4.32 23.20
C GLN A 314 25.99 -4.95 22.67
N VAL A 315 25.60 -6.12 23.18
CA VAL A 315 24.31 -6.77 22.79
C VAL A 315 23.14 -5.87 23.18
N ASN A 316 23.13 -5.39 24.43
CA ASN A 316 22.06 -4.51 24.92
C ASN A 316 22.01 -3.20 24.12
N ARG A 317 23.15 -2.57 23.83
CA ARG A 317 23.23 -1.35 23.02
C ARG A 317 22.73 -1.56 21.58
N TYR A 318 22.96 -2.73 21.00
CA TYR A 318 22.47 -3.06 19.68
C TYR A 318 20.95 -3.21 19.67
N ARG A 319 20.39 -3.98 20.61
CA ARG A 319 18.96 -4.20 20.75
C ARG A 319 18.19 -2.92 21.10
N SER A 320 18.77 -2.06 21.95
CA SER A 320 18.16 -0.78 22.34
C SER A 320 18.07 0.29 21.24
N ARG A 321 18.59 0.00 20.03
CA ARG A 321 18.35 0.84 18.84
C ARG A 321 16.88 0.83 18.44
N ILE A 322 16.17 -0.27 18.69
CA ILE A 322 14.74 -0.39 18.51
C ILE A 322 14.08 0.04 19.82
N SER A 323 13.19 1.02 19.75
CA SER A 323 12.47 1.48 20.94
C SER A 323 11.46 0.45 21.44
N GLY A 324 11.27 0.36 22.77
CA GLY A 324 10.25 -0.50 23.36
C GLY A 324 8.87 -0.28 22.76
N PRO A 325 8.38 0.97 22.64
CA PRO A 325 7.09 1.24 22.00
C PRO A 325 6.95 0.77 20.55
N LEU A 326 8.04 0.65 19.79
CA LEU A 326 7.98 0.05 18.45
C LEU A 326 7.91 -1.47 18.54
N LEU A 327 8.67 -2.10 19.44
CA LEU A 327 8.62 -3.54 19.67
C LEU A 327 7.23 -3.99 20.14
N ASP A 328 6.56 -3.21 20.99
CA ASP A 328 5.21 -3.49 21.47
C ASP A 328 4.15 -3.52 20.32
N ARG A 329 4.48 -2.96 19.15
CA ARG A 329 3.60 -2.98 17.96
C ARG A 329 3.89 -4.13 17.02
N ILE A 330 4.87 -4.98 17.37
CA ILE A 330 5.19 -6.19 16.62
C ILE A 330 4.61 -7.37 17.40
N ASP A 331 3.52 -7.91 16.89
CA ASP A 331 2.71 -8.91 17.59
C ASP A 331 3.42 -10.26 17.71
N ILE A 332 4.19 -10.64 16.70
CA ILE A 332 4.85 -11.94 16.61
C ILE A 332 6.36 -11.74 16.54
N GLN A 333 7.07 -12.28 17.50
CA GLN A 333 8.53 -12.32 17.51
C GLN A 333 8.96 -13.78 17.44
N VAL A 334 9.71 -14.15 16.41
CA VAL A 334 10.11 -15.53 16.20
C VAL A 334 11.60 -15.64 15.93
N GLU A 335 12.24 -16.62 16.58
CA GLU A 335 13.64 -16.94 16.38
C GLU A 335 13.80 -17.86 15.18
N VAL A 336 14.66 -17.47 14.23
CA VAL A 336 15.00 -18.22 13.03
C VAL A 336 16.32 -18.91 13.26
N SER A 337 16.24 -20.19 13.59
CA SER A 337 17.40 -21.04 13.86
C SER A 337 18.13 -21.45 12.59
N ASN A 338 19.36 -21.94 12.74
CA ASN A 338 20.08 -22.56 11.62
C ASN A 338 19.37 -23.84 11.21
N VAL A 339 19.28 -24.08 9.91
CA VAL A 339 18.75 -25.33 9.34
C VAL A 339 19.82 -26.40 9.39
N ASP A 340 19.47 -27.61 9.82
CA ASP A 340 20.40 -28.71 9.85
C ASP A 340 20.65 -29.28 8.45
N TYR A 341 21.83 -29.90 8.26
CA TYR A 341 22.21 -30.44 6.95
C TYR A 341 21.23 -31.50 6.46
N GLU A 342 20.67 -32.27 7.39
CA GLU A 342 19.66 -33.32 7.10
C GLU A 342 18.40 -32.73 6.48
N ASP A 343 17.90 -31.61 7.05
CA ASP A 343 16.75 -30.88 6.51
C ASP A 343 17.04 -30.28 5.13
N LEU A 344 18.25 -29.72 4.93
CA LEU A 344 18.66 -29.13 3.65
C LEU A 344 18.80 -30.21 2.55
N SER A 345 19.23 -31.40 2.91
CA SER A 345 19.40 -32.52 1.97
C SER A 345 18.14 -33.35 1.79
N SER A 346 17.10 -33.11 2.58
CA SER A 346 15.82 -33.81 2.49
C SER A 346 15.16 -33.59 1.12
N THR A 347 14.76 -34.71 0.49
CA THR A 347 13.96 -34.70 -0.73
C THR A 347 12.46 -34.62 -0.48
N GLU A 348 12.06 -34.59 0.79
CA GLU A 348 10.65 -34.42 1.15
C GLU A 348 10.12 -33.08 0.66
N ASN A 349 8.95 -33.13 0.05
CA ASN A 349 8.27 -31.92 -0.41
C ASN A 349 7.78 -31.12 0.79
N SER A 350 8.34 -29.94 0.99
CA SER A 350 7.78 -28.94 1.91
C SER A 350 6.40 -28.49 1.41
N GLU A 351 5.54 -28.08 2.32
CA GLU A 351 4.21 -27.58 2.00
C GLU A 351 4.27 -26.40 1.02
N THR A 352 3.38 -26.40 0.03
CA THR A 352 3.33 -25.36 -0.99
C THR A 352 2.66 -24.08 -0.47
N SER A 353 3.05 -22.92 -1.03
CA SER A 353 2.37 -21.65 -0.76
C SER A 353 0.87 -21.70 -1.05
N ALA A 354 0.45 -22.48 -2.04
CA ALA A 354 -0.96 -22.63 -2.42
C ALA A 354 -1.79 -23.31 -1.30
N GLU A 355 -1.23 -24.32 -0.64
CA GLU A 355 -1.87 -25.02 0.48
C GLU A 355 -1.99 -24.08 1.70
N ILE A 356 -0.93 -23.38 2.04
CA ILE A 356 -0.93 -22.39 3.13
C ILE A 356 -1.95 -21.27 2.81
N LYS A 357 -1.91 -20.70 1.62
CA LYS A 357 -2.85 -19.65 1.18
C LYS A 357 -4.31 -20.09 1.27
N LYS A 358 -4.61 -21.35 0.96
CA LYS A 358 -5.98 -21.88 1.10
C LYS A 358 -6.46 -21.84 2.55
N ARG A 359 -5.61 -22.19 3.53
CA ARG A 359 -5.96 -22.07 4.96
C ARG A 359 -6.09 -20.63 5.41
N VAL A 360 -5.17 -19.77 4.96
CA VAL A 360 -5.20 -18.32 5.24
C VAL A 360 -6.49 -17.71 4.70
N ASN A 361 -6.86 -17.98 3.45
CA ASN A 361 -8.10 -17.50 2.84
C ASN A 361 -9.35 -17.99 3.59
N LYS A 362 -9.37 -19.25 4.02
CA LYS A 362 -10.47 -19.80 4.83
C LYS A 362 -10.59 -19.04 6.16
N THR A 363 -9.49 -18.81 6.84
CA THR A 363 -9.43 -18.08 8.10
C THR A 363 -9.85 -16.61 7.92
N ARG A 364 -9.42 -15.96 6.85
CA ARG A 364 -9.81 -14.57 6.54
C ARG A 364 -11.32 -14.45 6.30
N LYS A 365 -11.94 -15.41 5.59
CA LYS A 365 -13.40 -15.43 5.40
C LYS A 365 -14.14 -15.52 6.74
N LEU A 366 -13.67 -16.36 7.66
CA LEU A 366 -14.25 -16.45 9.00
C LEU A 366 -14.12 -15.15 9.79
N GLN A 367 -12.98 -14.44 9.66
CA GLN A 367 -12.81 -13.13 10.31
C GLN A 367 -13.76 -12.09 9.72
N LEU A 368 -13.88 -12.01 8.39
CA LEU A 368 -14.78 -11.08 7.71
C LEU A 368 -16.26 -11.32 8.12
N GLU A 369 -16.67 -12.58 8.23
CA GLU A 369 -18.02 -12.93 8.70
C GLU A 369 -18.22 -12.56 10.18
N ARG A 370 -17.21 -12.84 11.03
CA ARG A 370 -17.22 -12.52 12.47
C ARG A 370 -17.33 -11.01 12.72
N TYR A 371 -16.68 -10.20 11.89
CA TYR A 371 -16.52 -8.76 12.09
C TYR A 371 -17.39 -7.92 11.14
N LYS A 372 -18.35 -8.52 10.42
CA LYS A 372 -19.20 -7.84 9.42
C LYS A 372 -19.93 -6.60 9.95
N ASP A 373 -20.26 -6.58 11.25
CA ASP A 373 -20.95 -5.48 11.93
C ASP A 373 -19.98 -4.43 12.52
N TYR A 374 -18.67 -4.66 12.35
CA TYR A 374 -17.57 -3.82 12.83
C TYR A 374 -16.72 -3.44 11.63
N ASN A 375 -16.30 -2.22 11.54
CA ASN A 375 -15.49 -1.77 10.41
C ASN A 375 -14.02 -2.23 10.53
N ILE A 376 -13.82 -3.55 10.72
CA ILE A 376 -12.51 -4.22 10.82
C ILE A 376 -12.47 -5.48 9.96
N TYR A 377 -11.30 -5.84 9.45
CA TYR A 377 -11.11 -6.90 8.46
C TYR A 377 -10.20 -8.04 8.93
N SER A 378 -9.49 -7.86 10.07
CA SER A 378 -8.50 -8.82 10.55
C SER A 378 -8.36 -8.77 12.08
N ASN A 379 -7.79 -9.84 12.63
CA ASN A 379 -7.58 -9.96 14.07
C ASN A 379 -6.66 -8.88 14.64
N SER A 380 -5.66 -8.41 13.87
CA SER A 380 -4.74 -7.34 14.30
C SER A 380 -5.42 -6.01 14.58
N GLN A 381 -6.65 -5.81 14.10
CA GLN A 381 -7.43 -4.59 14.28
C GLN A 381 -8.35 -4.63 15.51
N LEU A 382 -8.38 -5.75 16.27
CA LEU A 382 -9.19 -5.86 17.47
C LEU A 382 -8.69 -4.90 18.56
N ASP A 383 -9.59 -4.12 19.11
CA ASP A 383 -9.34 -3.33 20.31
C ASP A 383 -9.52 -4.17 21.59
N ALA A 384 -9.17 -3.62 22.75
CA ALA A 384 -9.26 -4.31 24.03
C ALA A 384 -10.70 -4.72 24.41
N GLY A 385 -11.71 -3.98 23.96
CA GLY A 385 -13.13 -4.31 24.18
C GLY A 385 -13.56 -5.48 23.31
N MET A 386 -13.15 -5.47 22.05
CA MET A 386 -13.42 -6.53 21.10
C MET A 386 -12.68 -7.83 21.45
N LEU A 387 -11.45 -7.75 21.97
CA LEU A 387 -10.70 -8.93 22.45
C LEU A 387 -11.48 -9.68 23.53
N LYS A 388 -12.04 -8.98 24.53
CA LYS A 388 -12.88 -9.61 25.57
C LYS A 388 -14.12 -10.29 25.00
N LYS A 389 -14.68 -9.75 23.93
CA LYS A 389 -15.88 -10.30 23.29
C LYS A 389 -15.60 -11.52 22.41
N PHE A 390 -14.55 -11.43 21.58
CA PHE A 390 -14.26 -12.41 20.54
C PHE A 390 -13.21 -13.45 20.92
N CYS A 391 -12.42 -13.17 21.97
CA CYS A 391 -11.36 -14.05 22.49
C CYS A 391 -11.52 -14.23 24.02
N PRO A 392 -12.68 -14.73 24.51
CA PRO A 392 -12.84 -14.99 25.94
C PRO A 392 -11.86 -16.08 26.35
N LEU A 393 -11.18 -15.86 27.47
CA LEU A 393 -10.22 -16.80 28.05
C LEU A 393 -10.89 -17.57 29.19
N GLY A 394 -10.65 -18.88 29.27
CA GLY A 394 -11.03 -19.70 30.39
C GLY A 394 -10.08 -19.55 31.59
N GLU A 395 -10.33 -20.32 32.65
CA GLU A 395 -9.51 -20.26 33.87
C GLU A 395 -8.08 -20.75 33.62
N GLU A 396 -7.91 -21.81 32.81
CA GLU A 396 -6.61 -22.39 32.49
C GLU A 396 -5.74 -21.43 31.67
N GLU A 397 -6.33 -20.82 30.62
CA GLU A 397 -5.62 -19.84 29.78
C GLU A 397 -5.22 -18.60 30.59
N ASN A 398 -6.10 -18.12 31.47
CA ASN A 398 -5.80 -17.01 32.37
C ASN A 398 -4.68 -17.33 33.34
N ALA A 399 -4.56 -18.57 33.84
CA ALA A 399 -3.47 -19.00 34.72
C ALA A 399 -2.13 -19.00 33.97
N ILE A 400 -2.13 -19.49 32.71
CA ILE A 400 -0.92 -19.48 31.85
C ILE A 400 -0.48 -18.04 31.53
N LEU A 401 -1.44 -17.18 31.16
CA LEU A 401 -1.16 -15.77 30.86
C LEU A 401 -0.61 -15.02 32.09
N ARG A 402 -1.18 -15.28 33.26
CA ARG A 402 -0.68 -14.68 34.51
C ARG A 402 0.74 -15.12 34.82
N ALA A 403 1.04 -16.41 34.68
CA ALA A 403 2.39 -16.91 34.85
C ALA A 403 3.39 -16.30 33.83
N ALA A 404 2.96 -16.14 32.59
CA ALA A 404 3.76 -15.47 31.55
C ALA A 404 3.98 -13.99 31.88
N PHE A 405 2.93 -13.28 32.32
CA PHE A 405 3.03 -11.87 32.72
C PHE A 405 4.04 -11.67 33.84
N ASP A 406 3.96 -12.48 34.90
CA ASP A 406 4.82 -12.39 36.08
C ASP A 406 6.28 -12.77 35.74
N ASN A 407 6.50 -13.79 34.92
CA ASN A 407 7.85 -14.31 34.61
C ASN A 407 8.57 -13.57 33.47
N LEU A 408 7.83 -13.10 32.48
CA LEU A 408 8.39 -12.48 31.26
C LEU A 408 8.31 -10.95 31.27
N GLY A 409 7.59 -10.35 32.22
CA GLY A 409 7.42 -8.90 32.30
C GLY A 409 6.70 -8.33 31.08
N LEU A 410 5.62 -9.00 30.64
CA LEU A 410 4.85 -8.58 29.47
C LEU A 410 4.28 -7.18 29.66
N SER A 411 4.24 -6.40 28.58
CA SER A 411 3.52 -5.13 28.59
C SER A 411 1.99 -5.34 28.61
N ALA A 412 1.22 -4.34 29.04
CA ALA A 412 -0.24 -4.40 29.04
C ALA A 412 -0.83 -4.64 27.64
N ARG A 413 -0.09 -4.30 26.58
CA ARG A 413 -0.49 -4.55 25.19
C ARG A 413 -0.21 -6.01 24.79
N ALA A 414 0.86 -6.59 25.30
CA ALA A 414 1.21 -7.99 25.03
C ALA A 414 0.33 -8.97 25.81
N HIS A 415 -0.26 -8.55 26.96
CA HIS A 415 -1.29 -9.26 27.71
C HIS A 415 -2.64 -9.17 27.00
#